data_feebcfcaa75d0c8b450c4cb62a45e33f
#
_entry.id   feebcfcaa75d0c8b450c4cb62a45e33f
#
_cell.length_a   1.000
_cell.length_b   1.000
_cell.length_c   1.000
_cell.angle_alpha   90.00
_cell.angle_beta   90.00
_cell.angle_gamma   90.00
#
_symmetry.space_group_name_H-M   'P 1'
#
loop_
_entity.id
_entity.type
_entity.pdbx_description
1 polymer ?
#
loop_
_entity_poly.entity_id
_entity_poly.type
_entity_poly.pdbx_seq_one_letter_code
_entity_poly.pdbx_strand_id
1 'polypeptide(L)'
;ATVGKYLCMVQGDDGEQMRMYKKDIRYETTERKKHLSYMNNLIIRPIRPEETMLLLIFLYEAIYQSESSQPIPRTILQQPPLWKYIENFGSRKGDLCAVAIIDNLIIGAVWVRFVHSYGFVREKLPELSISLYPEYRGQGIGTQLMLYIQGMLKKAGYYGVSLSVSKQNRAFQLYQTLGFSIVQEKESDYVMVKILES
;
A
#
# COMPACT_ATOMS: atom_id res chain seq x y z
N ALA A 1 16.53 18.20 -14.59
CA ALA A 1 17.80 17.86 -15.27
C ALA A 1 17.64 16.81 -16.40
N THR A 2 16.45 16.31 -16.64
CA THR A 2 16.19 15.24 -17.66
C THR A 2 15.66 15.79 -18.99
N VAL A 3 15.24 17.04 -19.03
CA VAL A 3 14.69 17.68 -20.26
C VAL A 3 15.79 17.99 -21.30
N GLY A 4 17.04 18.16 -20.87
CA GLY A 4 18.14 18.49 -21.77
C GLY A 4 18.69 17.31 -22.61
N LYS A 5 18.47 16.06 -22.22
CA LYS A 5 18.99 14.89 -22.95
C LYS A 5 18.20 14.51 -24.20
N TYR A 6 16.95 14.93 -24.26
CA TYR A 6 16.07 14.56 -25.38
C TYR A 6 16.09 15.55 -26.55
N LEU A 7 16.61 16.77 -26.34
CA LEU A 7 16.69 17.77 -27.43
C LEU A 7 17.87 17.53 -28.39
N CYS A 8 18.89 16.79 -27.98
CA CYS A 8 20.09 16.55 -28.83
C CYS A 8 19.97 15.37 -29.79
N MET A 9 18.91 14.59 -29.75
CA MET A 9 18.71 13.45 -30.67
C MET A 9 17.76 13.70 -31.85
N VAL A 10 17.31 14.93 -32.07
CA VAL A 10 16.35 15.27 -33.13
C VAL A 10 17.04 15.89 -34.34
N GLN A 11 18.20 15.39 -34.76
CA GLN A 11 18.79 15.68 -36.06
C GLN A 11 18.92 14.38 -36.89
N GLY A 12 17.80 13.71 -37.11
CA GLY A 12 17.66 12.61 -38.05
C GLY A 12 16.37 12.76 -38.83
N ASP A 13 16.48 12.78 -40.10
CA ASP A 13 15.48 13.07 -41.11
C ASP A 13 14.49 11.90 -41.31
N ASP A 14 13.58 11.69 -40.33
CA ASP A 14 12.56 10.65 -40.45
C ASP A 14 11.25 11.08 -39.78
N GLY A 15 10.28 11.46 -40.64
CA GLY A 15 8.96 11.90 -40.23
C GLY A 15 8.15 10.85 -39.43
N GLU A 16 8.54 9.60 -39.49
CA GLU A 16 7.92 8.47 -38.78
C GLU A 16 8.40 8.39 -37.32
N GLN A 17 9.69 8.58 -37.06
CA GLN A 17 10.24 8.70 -35.71
C GLN A 17 9.66 9.90 -34.97
N MET A 18 9.46 11.02 -35.64
CA MET A 18 8.85 12.21 -35.04
C MET A 18 7.38 12.03 -34.70
N ARG A 19 6.63 11.19 -35.43
CA ARG A 19 5.23 10.83 -35.12
C ARG A 19 5.15 9.91 -33.89
N MET A 20 6.02 8.92 -33.76
CA MET A 20 6.11 8.07 -32.57
C MET A 20 6.45 8.90 -31.33
N TYR A 21 7.46 9.75 -31.40
CA TYR A 21 7.88 10.60 -30.30
C TYR A 21 6.77 11.55 -29.80
N LYS A 22 6.01 12.15 -30.71
CA LYS A 22 4.85 12.97 -30.35
C LYS A 22 3.71 12.17 -29.72
N LYS A 23 3.57 10.90 -30.08
CA LYS A 23 2.57 9.98 -29.50
C LYS A 23 2.93 9.62 -28.06
N ASP A 24 4.20 9.34 -27.80
CA ASP A 24 4.71 9.00 -26.47
C ASP A 24 4.63 10.20 -25.51
N ILE A 25 5.00 11.39 -25.95
CA ILE A 25 4.85 12.62 -25.14
C ILE A 25 3.38 12.93 -24.83
N ARG A 26 2.44 12.68 -25.76
CA ARG A 26 1.01 12.83 -25.51
C ARG A 26 0.50 11.81 -24.51
N TYR A 27 0.98 10.57 -24.58
CA TYR A 27 0.62 9.52 -23.65
C TYR A 27 1.10 9.85 -22.24
N GLU A 28 2.38 10.19 -22.06
CA GLU A 28 2.94 10.60 -20.77
C GLU A 28 2.21 11.82 -20.18
N THR A 29 1.86 12.80 -21.00
CA THR A 29 1.14 14.00 -20.53
C THR A 29 -0.30 13.67 -20.14
N THR A 30 -0.93 12.72 -20.79
CA THR A 30 -2.30 12.28 -20.49
C THR A 30 -2.32 11.47 -19.18
N GLU A 31 -1.40 10.53 -19.01
CA GLU A 31 -1.25 9.75 -17.78
C GLU A 31 -0.88 10.65 -16.59
N ARG A 32 0.00 11.62 -16.78
CA ARG A 32 0.36 12.60 -15.75
C ARG A 32 -0.82 13.51 -15.35
N LYS A 33 -1.67 13.91 -16.31
CA LYS A 33 -2.89 14.67 -16.03
C LYS A 33 -3.92 13.81 -15.31
N LYS A 34 -4.06 12.56 -15.69
CA LYS A 34 -4.94 11.60 -15.04
C LYS A 34 -4.48 11.31 -13.61
N HIS A 35 -3.17 11.13 -13.41
CA HIS A 35 -2.56 10.99 -12.08
C HIS A 35 -2.80 12.22 -11.20
N LEU A 36 -2.59 13.44 -11.72
CA LEU A 36 -2.88 14.68 -11.00
C LEU A 36 -4.37 14.82 -10.67
N SER A 37 -5.26 14.41 -11.56
CA SER A 37 -6.71 14.41 -11.34
C SER A 37 -7.10 13.45 -10.21
N TYR A 38 -6.53 12.25 -10.18
CA TYR A 38 -6.78 11.28 -9.09
C TYR A 38 -6.28 11.80 -7.73
N MET A 39 -5.11 12.43 -7.70
CA MET A 39 -4.56 12.99 -6.46
C MET A 39 -5.38 14.17 -5.91
N ASN A 40 -6.03 14.95 -6.78
CA ASN A 40 -6.91 16.04 -6.36
C ASN A 40 -8.23 15.54 -5.72
N ASN A 41 -8.68 14.33 -6.06
CA ASN A 41 -9.90 13.73 -5.53
C ASN A 41 -9.67 12.67 -4.46
N LEU A 42 -8.41 12.44 -4.06
CA LEU A 42 -8.07 11.45 -3.06
C LEU A 42 -8.51 11.92 -1.67
N ILE A 43 -9.34 11.12 -1.03
CA ILE A 43 -9.76 11.30 0.36
C ILE A 43 -9.25 10.13 1.18
N ILE A 44 -8.61 10.42 2.32
CA ILE A 44 -8.24 9.40 3.30
C ILE A 44 -9.00 9.70 4.59
N ARG A 45 -9.71 8.69 5.11
CA ARG A 45 -10.49 8.78 6.34
C ARG A 45 -10.51 7.47 7.10
N PRO A 46 -10.93 7.48 8.38
CA PRO A 46 -11.23 6.22 9.06
C PRO A 46 -12.31 5.43 8.31
N ILE A 47 -12.23 4.10 8.39
CA ILE A 47 -13.26 3.20 7.87
C ILE A 47 -14.53 3.38 8.69
N ARG A 48 -15.70 3.26 8.05
CA ARG A 48 -16.99 3.23 8.73
C ARG A 48 -17.35 1.79 9.12
N PRO A 49 -18.16 1.58 10.18
CA PRO A 49 -18.52 0.23 10.60
C PRO A 49 -19.13 -0.63 9.50
N GLU A 50 -20.00 -0.05 8.68
CA GLU A 50 -20.65 -0.73 7.54
C GLU A 50 -19.71 -1.10 6.40
N GLU A 51 -18.52 -0.52 6.35
CA GLU A 51 -17.51 -0.75 5.31
C GLU A 51 -16.51 -1.86 5.69
N THR A 52 -16.53 -2.35 6.93
CA THR A 52 -15.53 -3.30 7.44
C THR A 52 -15.47 -4.61 6.67
N MET A 53 -16.57 -5.02 6.03
CA MET A 53 -16.60 -6.18 5.14
C MET A 53 -15.67 -6.05 3.92
N LEU A 54 -15.34 -4.82 3.51
CA LEU A 54 -14.40 -4.57 2.42
C LEU A 54 -12.96 -5.02 2.76
N LEU A 55 -12.64 -5.13 4.06
CA LEU A 55 -11.33 -5.64 4.49
C LEU A 55 -11.08 -7.07 4.01
N LEU A 56 -12.11 -7.85 3.72
CA LEU A 56 -11.95 -9.17 3.09
C LEU A 56 -11.27 -9.05 1.71
N ILE A 57 -11.67 -8.06 0.93
CA ILE A 57 -11.10 -7.80 -0.39
C ILE A 57 -9.65 -7.31 -0.23
N PHE A 58 -9.44 -6.33 0.64
CA PHE A 58 -8.12 -5.75 0.86
C PHE A 58 -7.15 -6.71 1.55
N LEU A 59 -7.62 -7.65 2.36
CA LEU A 59 -6.77 -8.71 2.89
C LEU A 59 -6.26 -9.63 1.76
N TYR A 60 -7.10 -9.97 0.79
CA TYR A 60 -6.67 -10.74 -0.38
C TYR A 60 -5.62 -9.96 -1.21
N GLU A 61 -5.86 -8.68 -1.46
CA GLU A 61 -4.92 -7.82 -2.18
C GLU A 61 -3.60 -7.57 -1.41
N ALA A 62 -3.60 -7.76 -0.08
CA ALA A 62 -2.40 -7.65 0.75
C ALA A 62 -1.49 -8.90 0.66
N ILE A 63 -2.01 -10.04 0.21
CA ILE A 63 -1.19 -11.24 0.01
C ILE A 63 -0.30 -11.02 -1.21
N TYR A 64 1.02 -11.00 -0.98
CA TYR A 64 1.95 -10.85 -2.07
C TYR A 64 1.90 -12.06 -3.01
N GLN A 65 1.71 -11.80 -4.30
CA GLN A 65 1.78 -12.77 -5.37
C GLN A 65 2.78 -12.27 -6.41
N SER A 66 3.75 -13.10 -6.78
CA SER A 66 4.66 -12.75 -7.88
C SER A 66 3.91 -12.80 -9.21
N GLU A 67 4.33 -11.99 -10.18
CA GLU A 67 3.71 -11.93 -11.52
C GLU A 67 3.69 -13.30 -12.25
N SER A 68 4.64 -14.18 -11.90
CA SER A 68 4.76 -15.53 -12.48
C SER A 68 3.96 -16.61 -11.73
N SER A 69 3.34 -16.28 -10.60
CA SER A 69 2.57 -17.25 -9.81
C SER A 69 1.14 -17.40 -10.32
N GLN A 70 0.59 -18.62 -10.20
CA GLN A 70 -0.85 -18.79 -10.42
C GLN A 70 -1.64 -18.04 -9.32
N PRO A 71 -2.79 -17.44 -9.67
CA PRO A 71 -3.62 -16.74 -8.69
C PRO A 71 -3.98 -17.63 -7.51
N ILE A 72 -3.74 -17.15 -6.30
CA ILE A 72 -4.08 -17.86 -5.08
C ILE A 72 -5.61 -17.90 -4.94
N PRO A 73 -6.23 -19.07 -4.68
CA PRO A 73 -7.67 -19.15 -4.47
C PRO A 73 -8.14 -18.28 -3.30
N ARG A 74 -9.27 -17.59 -3.44
CA ARG A 74 -9.80 -16.72 -2.36
C ARG A 74 -10.12 -17.46 -1.07
N THR A 75 -10.32 -18.79 -1.13
CA THR A 75 -10.49 -19.66 0.04
C THR A 75 -9.31 -19.62 1.02
N ILE A 76 -8.12 -19.14 0.58
CA ILE A 76 -6.96 -18.94 1.48
C ILE A 76 -7.31 -18.02 2.66
N LEU A 77 -8.21 -17.06 2.46
CA LEU A 77 -8.62 -16.11 3.51
C LEU A 77 -9.33 -16.80 4.69
N GLN A 78 -9.88 -18.01 4.48
CA GLN A 78 -10.51 -18.80 5.54
C GLN A 78 -9.50 -19.46 6.47
N GLN A 79 -8.21 -19.45 6.12
CA GLN A 79 -7.17 -19.97 6.99
C GLN A 79 -7.03 -19.11 8.25
N PRO A 80 -6.96 -19.72 9.45
CA PRO A 80 -6.94 -19.00 10.72
C PRO A 80 -5.85 -17.92 10.82
N PRO A 81 -4.61 -18.11 10.29
CA PRO A 81 -3.58 -17.07 10.35
C PRO A 81 -3.93 -15.80 9.59
N LEU A 82 -4.71 -15.89 8.51
CA LEU A 82 -5.17 -14.75 7.71
C LEU A 82 -6.48 -14.19 8.25
N TRP A 83 -7.45 -15.05 8.57
CA TRP A 83 -8.76 -14.64 9.05
C TRP A 83 -8.68 -13.73 10.30
N LYS A 84 -7.73 -13.96 11.17
CA LYS A 84 -7.48 -13.15 12.39
C LYS A 84 -7.33 -11.66 12.11
N TYR A 85 -6.85 -11.25 10.93
CA TYR A 85 -6.63 -9.85 10.60
C TYR A 85 -7.92 -9.07 10.42
N ILE A 86 -9.04 -9.75 10.11
CA ILE A 86 -10.31 -9.09 9.76
C ILE A 86 -11.52 -9.60 10.54
N GLU A 87 -11.41 -10.74 11.23
CA GLU A 87 -12.50 -11.35 11.99
C GLU A 87 -13.12 -10.35 12.98
N ASN A 88 -14.41 -10.05 12.81
CA ASN A 88 -15.13 -9.08 13.66
C ASN A 88 -14.36 -7.76 13.83
N PHE A 89 -13.80 -7.22 12.73
CA PHE A 89 -13.01 -6.01 12.80
C PHE A 89 -13.82 -4.82 13.32
N GLY A 90 -13.19 -4.05 14.21
CA GLY A 90 -13.83 -2.94 14.93
C GLY A 90 -14.38 -3.31 16.31
N SER A 91 -14.42 -4.62 16.65
CA SER A 91 -14.89 -5.08 17.96
C SER A 91 -13.79 -5.13 19.02
N ARG A 92 -12.52 -5.14 18.61
CA ARG A 92 -11.38 -5.27 19.55
C ARG A 92 -10.75 -3.91 19.81
N LYS A 93 -10.38 -3.69 21.06
CA LYS A 93 -9.57 -2.51 21.43
C LYS A 93 -8.28 -2.53 20.61
N GLY A 94 -8.03 -1.44 19.89
CA GLY A 94 -6.82 -1.31 19.05
C GLY A 94 -7.05 -1.60 17.57
N ASP A 95 -8.25 -2.02 17.16
CA ASP A 95 -8.62 -2.05 15.75
C ASP A 95 -8.70 -0.63 15.21
N LEU A 96 -7.76 -0.23 14.37
CA LEU A 96 -7.77 1.04 13.66
C LEU A 96 -7.65 0.76 12.17
N CYS A 97 -8.44 1.47 11.36
CA CYS A 97 -8.39 1.34 9.91
C CYS A 97 -8.65 2.68 9.24
N ALA A 98 -7.91 2.94 8.18
CA ALA A 98 -8.18 4.05 7.26
C ALA A 98 -8.32 3.53 5.83
N VAL A 99 -9.15 4.19 5.05
CA VAL A 99 -9.43 3.88 3.65
C VAL A 99 -9.05 5.05 2.76
N ALA A 100 -8.57 4.74 1.56
CA ALA A 100 -8.36 5.68 0.48
C ALA A 100 -9.53 5.62 -0.51
N ILE A 101 -10.04 6.78 -0.88
CA ILE A 101 -11.24 6.93 -1.71
C ILE A 101 -10.92 7.85 -2.88
N ILE A 102 -11.29 7.45 -4.08
CA ILE A 102 -11.30 8.27 -5.30
C ILE A 102 -12.67 8.10 -5.96
N ASP A 103 -13.29 9.21 -6.34
CA ASP A 103 -14.59 9.22 -7.02
C ASP A 103 -15.67 8.36 -6.33
N ASN A 104 -15.74 8.44 -4.99
CA ASN A 104 -16.61 7.67 -4.11
C ASN A 104 -16.33 6.15 -4.04
N LEU A 105 -15.28 5.65 -4.69
CA LEU A 105 -14.85 4.27 -4.62
C LEU A 105 -13.74 4.12 -3.57
N ILE A 106 -13.88 3.18 -2.64
CA ILE A 106 -12.78 2.78 -1.76
C ILE A 106 -11.80 1.93 -2.57
N ILE A 107 -10.58 2.46 -2.76
CA ILE A 107 -9.55 1.88 -3.63
C ILE A 107 -8.42 1.21 -2.86
N GLY A 108 -8.40 1.35 -1.55
CA GLY A 108 -7.39 0.76 -0.69
C GLY A 108 -7.68 0.97 0.77
N ALA A 109 -7.02 0.17 1.59
CA ALA A 109 -7.14 0.26 3.04
C ALA A 109 -5.79 -0.02 3.71
N VAL A 110 -5.61 0.59 4.89
CA VAL A 110 -4.56 0.27 5.86
C VAL A 110 -5.23 0.04 7.20
N TRP A 111 -4.87 -1.05 7.87
CA TRP A 111 -5.42 -1.34 9.18
C TRP A 111 -4.40 -1.96 10.12
N VAL A 112 -4.66 -1.84 11.41
CA VAL A 112 -3.84 -2.44 12.47
C VAL A 112 -4.72 -3.19 13.44
N ARG A 113 -4.15 -4.27 13.99
CA ARG A 113 -4.80 -5.11 14.99
C ARG A 113 -3.76 -5.81 15.85
N PHE A 114 -4.10 -6.06 17.11
CA PHE A 114 -3.30 -6.98 17.95
C PHE A 114 -3.63 -8.42 17.57
N VAL A 115 -2.71 -9.03 16.85
CA VAL A 115 -2.78 -10.44 16.44
C VAL A 115 -1.42 -11.11 16.63
N HIS A 116 -1.45 -12.42 16.87
CA HIS A 116 -0.26 -13.25 16.84
C HIS A 116 -0.22 -13.93 15.47
N SER A 117 0.41 -13.27 14.49
CA SER A 117 0.47 -13.77 13.12
C SER A 117 1.83 -13.49 12.47
N TYR A 118 1.87 -13.16 11.20
CA TYR A 118 3.11 -13.09 10.41
C TYR A 118 4.06 -11.98 10.87
N GLY A 119 3.53 -10.84 11.28
CA GLY A 119 4.28 -9.66 11.73
C GLY A 119 4.37 -9.52 13.25
N PHE A 120 3.96 -10.54 14.02
CA PHE A 120 3.99 -10.48 15.48
C PHE A 120 5.40 -10.33 16.01
N VAL A 121 5.58 -9.37 16.91
CA VAL A 121 6.84 -9.11 17.62
C VAL A 121 6.64 -9.21 19.13
N ARG A 122 5.61 -8.56 19.67
CA ARG A 122 5.27 -8.55 21.10
C ARG A 122 3.86 -8.01 21.36
N GLU A 123 3.31 -8.31 22.52
CA GLU A 123 1.92 -8.06 22.93
C GLU A 123 1.41 -6.61 22.77
N LYS A 124 2.27 -5.63 22.97
CA LYS A 124 1.86 -4.21 22.92
C LYS A 124 2.14 -3.54 21.58
N LEU A 125 2.44 -4.32 20.56
CA LEU A 125 2.75 -3.82 19.22
C LEU A 125 1.74 -4.39 18.22
N PRO A 126 0.80 -3.58 17.69
CA PRO A 126 -0.16 -4.07 16.73
C PRO A 126 0.50 -4.38 15.39
N GLU A 127 -0.02 -5.37 14.66
CA GLU A 127 0.39 -5.67 13.29
C GLU A 127 -0.39 -4.82 12.30
N LEU A 128 0.32 -4.33 11.28
CA LEU A 128 -0.21 -3.51 10.20
C LEU A 128 -0.35 -4.33 8.93
N SER A 129 -1.48 -4.14 8.27
CA SER A 129 -1.72 -4.58 6.90
C SER A 129 -2.12 -3.40 6.03
N ILE A 130 -1.71 -3.41 4.77
CA ILE A 130 -2.07 -2.38 3.78
C ILE A 130 -2.18 -3.00 2.40
N SER A 131 -3.18 -2.58 1.66
CA SER A 131 -3.28 -2.87 0.23
C SER A 131 -4.05 -1.81 -0.54
N LEU A 132 -3.82 -1.83 -1.84
CA LEU A 132 -4.51 -1.03 -2.85
C LEU A 132 -4.88 -1.95 -3.99
N TYR A 133 -5.96 -1.67 -4.69
CA TYR A 133 -6.19 -2.29 -5.99
C TYR A 133 -4.98 -2.04 -6.91
N PRO A 134 -4.62 -3.03 -7.76
CA PRO A 134 -3.40 -2.98 -8.57
C PRO A 134 -3.23 -1.69 -9.38
N GLU A 135 -4.32 -1.20 -9.99
CA GLU A 135 -4.34 -0.02 -10.85
C GLU A 135 -4.06 1.31 -10.12
N TYR A 136 -4.12 1.31 -8.78
CA TYR A 136 -3.83 2.49 -7.94
C TYR A 136 -2.46 2.40 -7.24
N ARG A 137 -1.70 1.32 -7.47
CA ARG A 137 -0.36 1.15 -6.90
C ARG A 137 0.67 2.05 -7.59
N GLY A 138 1.78 2.34 -6.92
CA GLY A 138 2.87 3.15 -7.48
C GLY A 138 2.59 4.64 -7.60
N GLN A 139 1.44 5.13 -7.09
CA GLN A 139 0.98 6.52 -7.22
C GLN A 139 1.11 7.35 -5.93
N GLY A 140 1.85 6.88 -4.93
CA GLY A 140 2.03 7.58 -3.65
C GLY A 140 0.88 7.41 -2.65
N ILE A 141 -0.24 6.78 -3.03
CA ILE A 141 -1.41 6.60 -2.18
C ILE A 141 -1.09 5.74 -0.96
N GLY A 142 -0.27 4.68 -1.14
CA GLY A 142 0.20 3.84 -0.04
C GLY A 142 0.98 4.63 1.01
N THR A 143 1.82 5.57 0.59
CA THR A 143 2.54 6.47 1.50
C THR A 143 1.57 7.31 2.33
N GLN A 144 0.55 7.89 1.70
CA GLN A 144 -0.44 8.71 2.39
C GLN A 144 -1.27 7.90 3.39
N LEU A 145 -1.70 6.68 3.01
CA LEU A 145 -2.39 5.75 3.93
C LEU A 145 -1.50 5.42 5.14
N MET A 146 -0.22 5.12 4.90
CA MET A 146 0.74 4.81 5.98
C MET A 146 0.96 5.99 6.92
N LEU A 147 1.09 7.20 6.41
CA LEU A 147 1.22 8.41 7.23
C LEU A 147 -0.06 8.67 8.04
N TYR A 148 -1.22 8.45 7.44
CA TYR A 148 -2.52 8.64 8.09
C TYR A 148 -2.71 7.67 9.28
N ILE A 149 -2.46 6.37 9.06
CA ILE A 149 -2.60 5.37 10.15
C ILE A 149 -1.58 5.58 11.26
N GLN A 150 -0.36 6.04 10.95
CA GLN A 150 0.62 6.41 11.97
C GLN A 150 0.13 7.58 12.84
N GLY A 151 -0.55 8.56 12.24
CA GLY A 151 -1.20 9.64 12.98
C GLY A 151 -2.33 9.14 13.89
N MET A 152 -3.12 8.17 13.44
CA MET A 152 -4.16 7.52 14.27
C MET A 152 -3.54 6.76 15.43
N LEU A 153 -2.49 5.99 15.18
CA LEU A 153 -1.76 5.23 16.20
C LEU A 153 -1.18 6.14 17.29
N LYS A 154 -0.54 7.25 16.89
CA LYS A 154 -0.02 8.25 17.85
C LYS A 154 -1.14 8.84 18.71
N LYS A 155 -2.25 9.26 18.11
CA LYS A 155 -3.42 9.79 18.84
C LYS A 155 -4.02 8.77 19.80
N ALA A 156 -3.94 7.48 19.48
CA ALA A 156 -4.38 6.39 20.33
C ALA A 156 -3.36 5.98 21.41
N GLY A 157 -2.18 6.63 21.46
CA GLY A 157 -1.12 6.37 22.44
C GLY A 157 -0.29 5.12 22.17
N TYR A 158 -0.27 4.62 20.94
CA TYR A 158 0.59 3.50 20.57
C TYR A 158 2.02 3.99 20.25
N TYR A 159 3.00 3.32 20.83
CA TYR A 159 4.41 3.68 20.67
C TYR A 159 5.06 3.12 19.39
N GLY A 160 4.37 2.23 18.67
CA GLY A 160 4.92 1.62 17.46
C GLY A 160 3.94 0.66 16.80
N VAL A 161 4.39 0.09 15.70
CA VAL A 161 3.64 -0.84 14.86
C VAL A 161 4.59 -1.81 14.16
N SER A 162 4.17 -3.04 13.95
CA SER A 162 4.92 -4.05 13.20
C SER A 162 4.21 -4.43 11.91
N LEU A 163 4.94 -5.06 11.00
CA LEU A 163 4.40 -5.68 9.79
C LEU A 163 5.30 -6.84 9.34
N SER A 164 4.76 -7.72 8.51
CA SER A 164 5.54 -8.67 7.72
C SER A 164 5.47 -8.30 6.25
N VAL A 165 6.60 -8.44 5.55
CA VAL A 165 6.70 -8.16 4.11
C VAL A 165 7.57 -9.18 3.42
N SER A 166 7.10 -9.72 2.28
CA SER A 166 7.91 -10.62 1.47
C SER A 166 9.16 -9.90 0.94
N LYS A 167 10.30 -10.60 0.94
CA LYS A 167 11.59 -10.08 0.43
C LYS A 167 11.51 -9.61 -1.03
N GLN A 168 10.61 -10.21 -1.82
CA GLN A 168 10.40 -9.86 -3.22
C GLN A 168 9.40 -8.72 -3.43
N ASN A 169 8.69 -8.29 -2.37
CA ASN A 169 7.67 -7.26 -2.49
C ASN A 169 8.30 -5.86 -2.54
N ARG A 170 8.03 -5.10 -3.59
CA ARG A 170 8.51 -3.71 -3.75
C ARG A 170 8.08 -2.78 -2.61
N ALA A 171 7.02 -3.12 -1.86
CA ALA A 171 6.58 -2.36 -0.70
C ALA A 171 7.63 -2.31 0.42
N PHE A 172 8.61 -3.21 0.44
CA PHE A 172 9.75 -3.16 1.36
C PHE A 172 10.46 -1.80 1.35
N GLN A 173 10.72 -1.26 0.16
CA GLN A 173 11.37 0.06 0.02
C GLN A 173 10.51 1.19 0.59
N LEU A 174 9.18 1.13 0.42
CA LEU A 174 8.26 2.08 1.02
C LEU A 174 8.38 2.06 2.55
N TYR A 175 8.39 0.87 3.15
CA TYR A 175 8.47 0.76 4.61
C TYR A 175 9.81 1.29 5.14
N GLN A 176 10.93 0.99 4.46
CA GLN A 176 12.24 1.57 4.82
C GLN A 176 12.22 3.11 4.76
N THR A 177 11.69 3.68 3.68
CA THR A 177 11.56 5.14 3.51
C THR A 177 10.71 5.78 4.60
N LEU A 178 9.71 5.05 5.10
CA LEU A 178 8.84 5.47 6.20
C LEU A 178 9.44 5.22 7.59
N GLY A 179 10.69 4.74 7.67
CA GLY A 179 11.41 4.55 8.92
C GLY A 179 11.10 3.24 9.65
N PHE A 180 10.60 2.22 8.94
CA PHE A 180 10.55 0.87 9.48
C PHE A 180 11.93 0.21 9.42
N SER A 181 12.30 -0.49 10.47
CA SER A 181 13.54 -1.26 10.56
C SER A 181 13.25 -2.75 10.63
N ILE A 182 14.11 -3.58 10.03
CA ILE A 182 14.01 -5.04 10.12
C ILE A 182 14.37 -5.44 11.56
N VAL A 183 13.49 -6.22 12.20
CA VAL A 183 13.73 -6.79 13.53
C VAL A 183 13.86 -8.31 13.50
N GLN A 184 13.38 -8.95 12.44
CA GLN A 184 13.53 -10.37 12.20
C GLN A 184 13.56 -10.66 10.71
N GLU A 185 14.48 -11.50 10.29
CA GLU A 185 14.55 -12.06 8.96
C GLU A 185 14.08 -13.51 9.00
N LYS A 186 13.10 -13.84 8.14
CA LYS A 186 12.60 -15.20 7.90
C LYS A 186 13.09 -15.66 6.51
N GLU A 187 12.79 -16.89 6.15
CA GLU A 187 13.18 -17.45 4.85
C GLU A 187 12.66 -16.60 3.68
N SER A 188 11.36 -16.30 3.65
CA SER A 188 10.68 -15.57 2.57
C SER A 188 10.35 -14.12 2.90
N ASP A 189 10.40 -13.71 4.18
CA ASP A 189 9.83 -12.45 4.65
C ASP A 189 10.77 -11.73 5.62
N TYR A 190 10.59 -10.41 5.71
CA TYR A 190 11.09 -9.60 6.82
C TYR A 190 9.96 -9.24 7.76
N VAL A 191 10.21 -9.29 9.08
CA VAL A 191 9.37 -8.62 10.06
C VAL A 191 10.01 -7.27 10.36
N MET A 192 9.22 -6.22 10.20
CA MET A 192 9.68 -4.85 10.37
C MET A 192 8.88 -4.14 11.46
N VAL A 193 9.51 -3.20 12.14
CA VAL A 193 8.91 -2.38 13.20
C VAL A 193 9.19 -0.91 12.91
N LYS A 194 8.22 -0.07 13.18
CA LYS A 194 8.40 1.36 13.33
C LYS A 194 8.02 1.81 14.72
N ILE A 195 8.93 2.49 15.40
CA ILE A 195 8.66 3.23 16.62
C ILE A 195 8.07 4.59 16.22
N LEU A 196 6.99 4.96 16.86
CA LEU A 196 6.31 6.24 16.64
C LEU A 196 6.81 7.19 17.73
N GLU A 197 7.53 8.21 17.31
CA GLU A 197 7.93 9.29 18.22
C GLU A 197 6.67 10.02 18.71
N SER A 198 6.66 10.35 19.99
CA SER A 198 5.60 11.11 20.67
C SER A 198 5.48 12.53 20.16
#